data_40c4d469ed4d1385441417d99c9610d3
#
_entry.id   40c4d469ed4d1385441417d99c9610d3
#
_cell.length_a   1.000
_cell.length_b   1.000
_cell.length_c   1.000
_cell.angle_alpha   90.00
_cell.angle_beta   90.00
_cell.angle_gamma   90.00
#
_symmetry.space_group_name_H-M   'P 1'
#
loop_
_entity.id
_entity.type
_entity.pdbx_description
1 polymer ?
#
loop_
_entity_poly.entity_id
_entity_poly.type
_entity_poly.pdbx_seq_one_letter_code
_entity_poly.pdbx_strand_id
1 'polypeptide(L)'
;MANKPVKKTVVTKKKEVVKKSETAPARRTVTARAAAPKRGAAEFSVKTGMEITAMFPDTIGLTAKVAETVAAENVNILAATGYSASGFREKATFTLVVDDYSRAEQALQRIGANEIHQSTVLLVETPNRVGALERIAKLIADAGINIFYFYATTSSGDTATTVMKTADDAKAIKVLKKA
;
A
#
# COMPACT_ATOMS: atom_id res chain seq x y z
N MET A 1 40.01 69.58 14.94
CA MET A 1 39.88 68.26 15.56
C MET A 1 39.97 67.21 14.44
N ALA A 2 41.03 66.40 14.46
CA ALA A 2 41.48 65.62 13.35
C ALA A 2 40.72 64.25 13.28
N ASN A 3 40.19 63.94 12.09
CA ASN A 3 39.53 62.67 11.78
C ASN A 3 40.58 61.69 11.22
N LYS A 4 40.79 60.56 11.95
CA LYS A 4 41.72 59.50 11.53
C LYS A 4 40.99 58.50 10.59
N PRO A 5 41.61 58.09 9.48
CA PRO A 5 41.01 57.09 8.61
C PRO A 5 41.24 55.66 9.11
N VAL A 6 40.18 54.86 9.06
CA VAL A 6 40.17 53.43 9.40
C VAL A 6 40.74 52.61 8.19
N LYS A 7 41.78 51.83 8.45
CA LYS A 7 42.38 50.90 7.46
C LYS A 7 41.45 49.69 7.24
N LYS A 8 41.02 49.48 5.98
CA LYS A 8 40.35 48.29 5.54
C LYS A 8 41.37 47.16 5.31
N THR A 9 41.29 46.13 6.12
CA THR A 9 42.03 44.87 5.91
C THR A 9 41.32 44.03 4.85
N VAL A 10 41.97 43.81 3.74
CA VAL A 10 41.51 42.92 2.66
C VAL A 10 41.88 41.48 3.04
N VAL A 11 40.90 40.64 3.36
CA VAL A 11 41.10 39.21 3.57
C VAL A 11 40.90 38.50 2.24
N THR A 12 41.97 38.00 1.68
CA THR A 12 41.97 37.18 0.47
C THR A 12 41.51 35.77 0.80
N LYS A 13 40.30 35.38 0.40
CA LYS A 13 39.83 33.99 0.47
C LYS A 13 40.45 33.16 -0.64
N LYS A 14 41.32 32.22 -0.28
CA LYS A 14 41.77 31.12 -1.14
C LYS A 14 40.57 30.26 -1.48
N LYS A 15 40.28 30.12 -2.79
CA LYS A 15 39.33 29.13 -3.31
C LYS A 15 39.97 27.75 -3.29
N GLU A 16 39.52 26.89 -2.40
CA GLU A 16 39.81 25.48 -2.39
C GLU A 16 38.88 24.78 -3.39
N VAL A 17 39.45 24.22 -4.44
CA VAL A 17 38.73 23.45 -5.47
C VAL A 17 38.50 22.06 -4.92
N VAL A 18 37.32 21.83 -4.40
CA VAL A 18 36.88 20.47 -4.03
C VAL A 18 36.53 19.72 -5.32
N LYS A 19 37.37 18.76 -5.69
CA LYS A 19 37.08 17.78 -6.74
C LYS A 19 35.96 16.88 -6.25
N LYS A 20 34.75 17.04 -6.78
CA LYS A 20 33.65 16.08 -6.66
C LYS A 20 34.02 14.81 -7.41
N SER A 21 34.34 13.73 -6.69
CA SER A 21 34.35 12.40 -7.26
C SER A 21 32.91 11.93 -7.41
N GLU A 22 32.45 11.92 -8.65
CA GLU A 22 31.16 11.41 -9.05
C GLU A 22 31.24 9.88 -9.11
N THR A 23 30.93 9.22 -7.98
CA THR A 23 30.69 7.79 -7.95
C THR A 23 29.23 7.54 -8.30
N ALA A 24 29.00 7.09 -9.54
CA ALA A 24 27.71 6.60 -9.99
C ALA A 24 27.19 5.48 -9.06
N PRO A 25 25.90 5.50 -8.67
CA PRO A 25 25.35 4.43 -7.82
C PRO A 25 25.36 3.12 -8.61
N ALA A 26 25.98 2.10 -8.04
CA ALA A 26 25.97 0.75 -8.58
C ALA A 26 24.52 0.27 -8.77
N ARG A 27 24.20 -0.03 -10.02
CA ARG A 27 22.91 -0.62 -10.44
C ARG A 27 22.77 -1.98 -9.75
N ARG A 28 22.02 -2.06 -8.66
CA ARG A 28 21.65 -3.31 -8.02
C ARG A 28 20.83 -4.11 -9.01
N THR A 29 21.44 -5.06 -9.67
CA THR A 29 20.73 -6.11 -10.41
C THR A 29 20.03 -6.99 -9.39
N VAL A 30 18.71 -6.80 -9.26
CA VAL A 30 17.84 -7.73 -8.51
C VAL A 30 17.64 -8.95 -9.41
N THR A 31 18.59 -9.89 -9.35
CA THR A 31 18.44 -11.21 -9.95
C THR A 31 17.87 -12.17 -8.91
N ALA A 32 16.60 -12.03 -8.60
CA ALA A 32 15.85 -13.13 -7.99
C ALA A 32 15.04 -13.80 -9.09
N ARG A 33 15.68 -14.74 -9.79
CA ARG A 33 14.98 -15.68 -10.68
C ARG A 33 14.28 -16.69 -9.77
N ALA A 34 13.01 -16.40 -9.40
CA ALA A 34 12.18 -17.35 -8.69
C ALA A 34 12.07 -18.65 -9.48
N ALA A 35 12.25 -19.78 -8.81
CA ALA A 35 12.12 -21.12 -9.39
C ALA A 35 10.72 -21.30 -9.99
N ALA A 36 10.65 -21.95 -11.15
CA ALA A 36 9.38 -22.29 -11.77
C ALA A 36 8.52 -23.13 -10.81
N PRO A 37 7.19 -22.91 -10.71
CA PRO A 37 6.34 -23.67 -9.83
C PRO A 37 6.37 -25.15 -10.20
N LYS A 38 6.42 -26.02 -9.20
CA LYS A 38 6.27 -27.48 -9.39
C LYS A 38 4.89 -27.73 -10.01
N ARG A 39 4.83 -28.45 -11.11
CA ARG A 39 3.59 -28.86 -11.77
C ARG A 39 2.71 -29.59 -10.75
N GLY A 40 1.49 -29.05 -10.47
CA GLY A 40 0.48 -29.70 -9.65
C GLY A 40 -0.03 -28.93 -8.43
N ALA A 41 0.58 -27.81 -8.04
CA ALA A 41 -0.01 -26.90 -7.05
C ALA A 41 -0.76 -25.77 -7.76
N ALA A 42 -1.95 -25.41 -7.30
CA ALA A 42 -2.66 -24.24 -7.80
C ALA A 42 -1.72 -23.00 -7.73
N GLU A 43 -1.66 -22.23 -8.81
CA GLU A 43 -0.78 -21.05 -8.89
C GLU A 43 -1.19 -19.98 -7.86
N PHE A 44 -2.48 -19.96 -7.48
CA PHE A 44 -3.07 -18.97 -6.61
C PHE A 44 -3.76 -19.61 -5.40
N SER A 45 -3.53 -19.04 -4.21
CA SER A 45 -4.37 -19.24 -3.04
C SER A 45 -5.39 -18.11 -2.98
N VAL A 46 -6.68 -18.42 -2.99
CA VAL A 46 -7.75 -17.43 -3.01
C VAL A 46 -8.65 -17.63 -1.80
N LYS A 47 -8.75 -16.59 -0.97
CA LYS A 47 -9.65 -16.49 0.19
C LYS A 47 -10.57 -15.28 0.03
N THR A 48 -11.67 -15.27 0.74
CA THR A 48 -12.50 -14.07 0.92
C THR A 48 -12.14 -13.38 2.22
N GLY A 49 -12.21 -12.05 2.23
CA GLY A 49 -12.03 -11.22 3.41
C GLY A 49 -13.18 -10.24 3.56
N MET A 50 -13.41 -9.80 4.80
CA MET A 50 -14.33 -8.70 5.08
C MET A 50 -13.58 -7.40 5.08
N GLU A 51 -14.01 -6.49 4.23
CA GLU A 51 -13.45 -5.15 4.08
C GLU A 51 -14.40 -4.11 4.67
N ILE A 52 -13.85 -3.19 5.43
CA ILE A 52 -14.52 -2.01 5.95
C ILE A 52 -13.90 -0.76 5.35
N THR A 53 -14.71 0.05 4.68
CA THR A 53 -14.33 1.38 4.20
C THR A 53 -14.99 2.42 5.09
N ALA A 54 -14.20 3.31 5.66
CA ALA A 54 -14.67 4.37 6.55
C ALA A 54 -14.06 5.73 6.17
N MET A 55 -14.86 6.78 6.23
CA MET A 55 -14.43 8.14 5.99
C MET A 55 -14.33 8.92 7.30
N PHE A 56 -13.36 9.82 7.36
CA PHE A 56 -13.10 10.68 8.52
C PHE A 56 -12.78 12.11 8.06
N PRO A 57 -12.96 13.12 8.94
CA PRO A 57 -12.29 14.41 8.77
C PRO A 57 -10.78 14.18 8.74
N ASP A 58 -10.10 14.74 7.73
CA ASP A 58 -8.64 14.58 7.59
C ASP A 58 -7.89 15.44 8.62
N THR A 59 -7.17 14.78 9.51
CA THR A 59 -6.42 15.43 10.58
C THR A 59 -5.06 14.77 10.79
N ILE A 60 -4.11 15.54 11.30
CA ILE A 60 -2.79 15.01 11.67
C ILE A 60 -2.95 13.90 12.72
N GLY A 61 -2.30 12.76 12.49
CA GLY A 61 -2.34 11.61 13.40
C GLY A 61 -3.52 10.67 13.22
N LEU A 62 -4.42 10.93 12.27
CA LEU A 62 -5.61 10.10 12.04
C LEU A 62 -5.24 8.62 11.77
N THR A 63 -4.22 8.35 10.97
CA THR A 63 -3.77 6.96 10.70
C THR A 63 -3.36 6.24 11.99
N ALA A 64 -2.62 6.92 12.86
CA ALA A 64 -2.23 6.35 14.15
C ALA A 64 -3.46 6.07 15.02
N LYS A 65 -4.40 7.01 15.10
CA LYS A 65 -5.65 6.88 15.84
C LYS A 65 -6.52 5.70 15.35
N VAL A 66 -6.65 5.54 14.03
CA VAL A 66 -7.38 4.41 13.41
C VAL A 66 -6.72 3.08 13.80
N ALA A 67 -5.40 2.97 13.60
CA ALA A 67 -4.68 1.74 13.91
C ALA A 67 -4.72 1.38 15.40
N GLU A 68 -4.51 2.35 16.29
CA GLU A 68 -4.58 2.17 17.75
C GLU A 68 -5.98 1.70 18.19
N THR A 69 -7.04 2.34 17.66
CA THR A 69 -8.41 2.04 18.05
C THR A 69 -8.83 0.63 17.62
N VAL A 70 -8.45 0.20 16.41
CA VAL A 70 -8.71 -1.15 15.92
C VAL A 70 -7.92 -2.19 16.72
N ALA A 71 -6.65 -1.91 17.03
CA ALA A 71 -5.80 -2.79 17.83
C ALA A 71 -6.31 -2.94 19.27
N ALA A 72 -6.85 -1.87 19.89
CA ALA A 72 -7.43 -1.90 21.23
C ALA A 72 -8.64 -2.86 21.35
N GLU A 73 -9.35 -3.11 20.26
CA GLU A 73 -10.42 -4.12 20.18
C GLU A 73 -9.90 -5.53 19.85
N ASN A 74 -8.59 -5.72 19.83
CA ASN A 74 -7.96 -7.00 19.48
C ASN A 74 -8.39 -7.49 18.08
N VAL A 75 -8.53 -6.56 17.12
CA VAL A 75 -8.83 -6.84 15.71
C VAL A 75 -7.54 -6.77 14.91
N ASN A 76 -7.30 -7.80 14.10
CA ASN A 76 -6.15 -7.84 13.21
C ASN A 76 -6.49 -7.23 11.85
N ILE A 77 -5.63 -6.31 11.38
CA ILE A 77 -5.71 -5.72 10.05
C ILE A 77 -4.88 -6.58 9.09
N LEU A 78 -5.56 -7.28 8.19
CA LEU A 78 -4.94 -8.18 7.21
C LEU A 78 -4.38 -7.42 6.00
N ALA A 79 -5.04 -6.32 5.62
CA ALA A 79 -4.59 -5.41 4.58
C ALA A 79 -5.22 -4.03 4.81
N ALA A 80 -4.55 -2.98 4.37
CA ALA A 80 -5.04 -1.63 4.53
C ALA A 80 -4.63 -0.74 3.36
N THR A 81 -5.50 0.20 3.02
CA THR A 81 -5.16 1.38 2.23
C THR A 81 -5.82 2.59 2.85
N GLY A 82 -5.12 3.72 2.81
CA GLY A 82 -5.64 4.99 3.30
C GLY A 82 -5.18 6.11 2.39
N TYR A 83 -6.07 7.03 2.07
CA TYR A 83 -5.76 8.18 1.24
C TYR A 83 -6.64 9.38 1.60
N SER A 84 -6.08 10.57 1.35
CA SER A 84 -6.81 11.82 1.35
C SER A 84 -6.74 12.40 -0.06
N ALA A 85 -7.87 12.61 -0.73
CA ALA A 85 -7.87 13.13 -2.09
C ALA A 85 -7.45 14.61 -2.06
N SER A 86 -6.40 14.95 -2.83
CA SER A 86 -5.97 16.33 -3.05
C SER A 86 -7.10 17.12 -3.73
N GLY A 87 -7.70 18.08 -3.02
CA GLY A 87 -8.90 18.82 -3.43
C GLY A 87 -10.10 18.59 -2.51
N PHE A 88 -10.12 17.51 -1.76
CA PHE A 88 -11.06 17.24 -0.67
C PHE A 88 -10.30 17.17 0.66
N ARG A 89 -9.60 18.25 1.01
CA ARG A 89 -8.75 18.36 2.20
C ARG A 89 -9.46 18.09 3.54
N GLU A 90 -10.75 17.82 3.49
CA GLU A 90 -11.58 17.63 4.68
C GLU A 90 -11.88 16.17 4.96
N LYS A 91 -11.63 15.25 4.01
CA LYS A 91 -11.97 13.84 4.16
C LYS A 91 -10.81 12.90 3.83
N ALA A 92 -10.53 12.00 4.76
CA ALA A 92 -9.64 10.85 4.56
C ALA A 92 -10.49 9.58 4.50
N THR A 93 -10.13 8.69 3.59
CA THR A 93 -10.76 7.36 3.44
C THR A 93 -9.79 6.29 3.88
N PHE A 94 -10.25 5.40 4.75
CA PHE A 94 -9.54 4.18 5.14
C PHE A 94 -10.32 2.97 4.67
N THR A 95 -9.63 2.05 4.04
CA THR A 95 -10.18 0.75 3.64
C THR A 95 -9.32 -0.33 4.28
N LEU A 96 -9.90 -1.12 5.16
CA LEU A 96 -9.23 -2.13 5.97
C LEU A 96 -9.86 -3.49 5.72
N VAL A 97 -9.06 -4.51 5.46
CA VAL A 97 -9.49 -5.91 5.54
C VAL A 97 -9.16 -6.40 6.94
N VAL A 98 -10.15 -6.90 7.65
CA VAL A 98 -10.05 -7.25 9.07
C VAL A 98 -10.55 -8.67 9.33
N ASP A 99 -10.11 -9.26 10.43
CA ASP A 99 -10.56 -10.59 10.88
C ASP A 99 -11.88 -10.53 11.66
N ASP A 100 -12.22 -9.40 12.30
CA ASP A 100 -13.50 -9.16 12.98
C ASP A 100 -14.10 -7.81 12.53
N TYR A 101 -15.03 -7.88 11.59
CA TYR A 101 -15.70 -6.71 11.04
C TYR A 101 -16.50 -5.95 12.12
N SER A 102 -17.27 -6.66 12.94
CA SER A 102 -18.19 -6.01 13.90
C SER A 102 -17.45 -5.20 14.95
N ARG A 103 -16.33 -5.72 15.47
CA ARG A 103 -15.49 -4.98 16.41
C ARG A 103 -14.80 -3.81 15.73
N ALA A 104 -14.28 -4.00 14.51
CA ALA A 104 -13.65 -2.92 13.74
C ALA A 104 -14.64 -1.79 13.47
N GLU A 105 -15.87 -2.09 13.04
CA GLU A 105 -16.90 -1.10 12.78
C GLU A 105 -17.21 -0.26 14.02
N GLN A 106 -17.48 -0.91 15.16
CA GLN A 106 -17.74 -0.21 16.42
C GLN A 106 -16.55 0.64 16.88
N ALA A 107 -15.33 0.14 16.70
CA ALA A 107 -14.11 0.88 17.01
C ALA A 107 -14.01 2.17 16.17
N LEU A 108 -14.21 2.06 14.86
CA LEU A 108 -14.13 3.20 13.95
C LEU A 108 -15.26 4.21 14.17
N GLN A 109 -16.47 3.76 14.48
CA GLN A 109 -17.60 4.63 14.84
C GLN A 109 -17.30 5.48 16.07
N ARG A 110 -16.69 4.91 17.10
CA ARG A 110 -16.33 5.64 18.34
C ARG A 110 -15.36 6.79 18.12
N ILE A 111 -14.52 6.71 17.10
CA ILE A 111 -13.57 7.78 16.77
C ILE A 111 -14.07 8.75 15.68
N GLY A 112 -15.36 8.65 15.33
CA GLY A 112 -16.02 9.59 14.44
C GLY A 112 -15.97 9.21 12.96
N ALA A 113 -15.89 7.91 12.64
CA ALA A 113 -16.04 7.46 11.26
C ALA A 113 -17.44 7.82 10.73
N ASN A 114 -17.45 8.38 9.54
CA ASN A 114 -18.66 8.64 8.76
C ASN A 114 -18.68 7.70 7.55
N GLU A 115 -19.85 7.43 7.02
CA GLU A 115 -20.02 6.67 5.77
C GLU A 115 -19.25 5.34 5.80
N ILE A 116 -19.59 4.47 6.75
CA ILE A 116 -18.98 3.14 6.85
C ILE A 116 -19.66 2.20 5.87
N HIS A 117 -18.85 1.53 5.04
CA HIS A 117 -19.32 0.55 4.06
C HIS A 117 -18.63 -0.80 4.27
N GLN A 118 -19.43 -1.86 4.18
CA GLN A 118 -18.95 -3.25 4.21
C GLN A 118 -18.85 -3.81 2.80
N SER A 119 -17.77 -4.52 2.51
CA SER A 119 -17.60 -5.27 1.27
C SER A 119 -16.96 -6.63 1.54
N THR A 120 -17.35 -7.64 0.74
CA THR A 120 -16.55 -8.86 0.63
C THR A 120 -15.54 -8.66 -0.49
N VAL A 121 -14.27 -9.00 -0.23
CA VAL A 121 -13.17 -8.90 -1.20
C VAL A 121 -12.45 -10.22 -1.35
N LEU A 122 -11.70 -10.37 -2.43
CA LEU A 122 -10.81 -11.50 -2.67
C LEU A 122 -9.41 -11.16 -2.17
N LEU A 123 -8.82 -12.08 -1.41
CA LEU A 123 -7.42 -12.09 -1.03
C LEU A 123 -6.73 -13.16 -1.88
N VAL A 124 -5.95 -12.74 -2.86
CA VAL A 124 -5.25 -13.62 -3.80
C VAL A 124 -3.77 -13.62 -3.48
N GLU A 125 -3.28 -14.75 -2.96
CA GLU A 125 -1.86 -14.97 -2.74
C GLU A 125 -1.25 -15.62 -3.98
N THR A 126 -0.11 -15.10 -4.41
CA THR A 126 0.63 -15.55 -5.59
C THR A 126 2.13 -15.54 -5.31
N PRO A 127 2.94 -16.33 -6.04
CA PRO A 127 4.38 -16.19 -5.97
C PRO A 127 4.83 -14.76 -6.30
N ASN A 128 5.71 -14.20 -5.49
CA ASN A 128 6.24 -12.84 -5.67
C ASN A 128 7.27 -12.83 -6.81
N ARG A 129 6.79 -12.64 -8.03
CA ARG A 129 7.60 -12.63 -9.25
C ARG A 129 7.09 -11.64 -10.27
N VAL A 130 7.95 -11.29 -11.21
CA VAL A 130 7.58 -10.43 -12.35
C VAL A 130 6.42 -11.06 -13.12
N GLY A 131 5.37 -10.25 -13.40
CA GLY A 131 4.19 -10.68 -14.13
C GLY A 131 3.09 -11.36 -13.29
N ALA A 132 3.25 -11.49 -11.95
CA ALA A 132 2.23 -12.12 -11.11
C ALA A 132 0.87 -11.40 -11.18
N LEU A 133 0.88 -10.07 -11.05
CA LEU A 133 -0.35 -9.28 -11.16
C LEU A 133 -0.94 -9.30 -12.56
N GLU A 134 -0.10 -9.25 -13.61
CA GLU A 134 -0.53 -9.38 -15.01
C GLU A 134 -1.29 -10.68 -15.22
N ARG A 135 -0.75 -11.79 -14.70
CA ARG A 135 -1.37 -13.12 -14.81
C ARG A 135 -2.74 -13.17 -14.16
N ILE A 136 -2.90 -12.62 -12.94
CA ILE A 136 -4.19 -12.53 -12.26
C ILE A 136 -5.18 -11.71 -13.09
N ALA A 137 -4.78 -10.49 -13.48
CA ALA A 137 -5.64 -9.56 -14.22
C ALA A 137 -6.10 -10.15 -15.56
N LYS A 138 -5.19 -10.83 -16.28
CA LYS A 138 -5.51 -11.50 -17.54
C LYS A 138 -6.54 -12.61 -17.37
N LEU A 139 -6.39 -13.48 -16.38
CA LEU A 139 -7.36 -14.56 -16.11
C LEU A 139 -8.76 -14.03 -15.81
N ILE A 140 -8.84 -12.95 -15.04
CA ILE A 140 -10.10 -12.28 -14.71
C ILE A 140 -10.72 -11.64 -15.96
N ALA A 141 -9.92 -10.94 -16.76
CA ALA A 141 -10.35 -10.30 -18.00
C ALA A 141 -10.81 -11.31 -19.06
N ASP A 142 -10.06 -12.39 -19.27
CA ASP A 142 -10.38 -13.47 -20.21
C ASP A 142 -11.70 -14.18 -19.82
N ALA A 143 -12.06 -14.15 -18.54
CA ALA A 143 -13.35 -14.64 -18.05
C ALA A 143 -14.49 -13.59 -18.19
N GLY A 144 -14.21 -12.42 -18.70
CA GLY A 144 -15.20 -11.34 -18.86
C GLY A 144 -15.65 -10.72 -17.55
N ILE A 145 -14.78 -10.69 -16.54
CA ILE A 145 -15.09 -10.13 -15.22
C ILE A 145 -14.38 -8.79 -15.08
N ASN A 146 -15.11 -7.74 -14.68
CA ASN A 146 -14.50 -6.45 -14.35
C ASN A 146 -13.93 -6.44 -12.94
N ILE A 147 -12.76 -5.81 -12.77
CA ILE A 147 -12.16 -5.51 -11.47
C ILE A 147 -12.54 -4.07 -11.13
N PHE A 148 -13.26 -3.84 -10.04
CA PHE A 148 -13.66 -2.50 -9.62
C PHE A 148 -12.49 -1.75 -9.00
N TYR A 149 -11.73 -2.42 -8.14
CA TYR A 149 -10.49 -1.92 -7.57
C TYR A 149 -9.61 -3.07 -7.09
N PHE A 150 -8.35 -2.78 -6.94
CA PHE A 150 -7.39 -3.66 -6.30
C PHE A 150 -6.28 -2.86 -5.62
N TYR A 151 -5.65 -3.49 -4.65
CA TYR A 151 -4.39 -3.06 -4.09
C TYR A 151 -3.55 -4.29 -3.73
N ALA A 152 -2.25 -4.19 -3.91
CA ALA A 152 -1.36 -5.32 -3.72
C ALA A 152 -0.21 -4.94 -2.80
N THR A 153 0.22 -5.89 -2.00
CA THR A 153 1.37 -5.76 -1.14
C THR A 153 2.29 -6.95 -1.35
N THR A 154 3.58 -6.69 -1.25
CA THR A 154 4.61 -7.72 -1.24
C THR A 154 5.48 -7.52 -0.01
N SER A 155 5.82 -8.61 0.64
CA SER A 155 6.87 -8.63 1.66
C SER A 155 8.21 -9.03 1.02
N SER A 156 9.25 -9.11 1.81
CA SER A 156 10.53 -9.71 1.38
C SER A 156 10.44 -11.23 1.18
N GLY A 157 9.26 -11.83 1.34
CA GLY A 157 9.02 -13.27 1.17
C GLY A 157 8.70 -13.66 -0.27
N ASP A 158 8.45 -14.97 -0.44
CA ASP A 158 8.21 -15.60 -1.73
C ASP A 158 6.79 -15.40 -2.26
N THR A 159 5.92 -14.76 -1.48
CA THR A 159 4.51 -14.53 -1.84
C THR A 159 4.15 -13.05 -1.83
N ALA A 160 3.21 -12.69 -2.68
CA ALA A 160 2.54 -11.39 -2.72
C ALA A 160 1.03 -11.59 -2.54
N THR A 161 0.38 -10.66 -1.87
CA THR A 161 -1.07 -10.67 -1.68
C THR A 161 -1.69 -9.52 -2.46
N THR A 162 -2.70 -9.85 -3.28
CA THR A 162 -3.55 -8.87 -3.95
C THR A 162 -4.94 -8.92 -3.34
N VAL A 163 -5.40 -7.80 -2.83
CA VAL A 163 -6.81 -7.59 -2.45
C VAL A 163 -7.54 -7.04 -3.66
N MET A 164 -8.69 -7.62 -4.01
CA MET A 164 -9.47 -7.12 -5.13
C MET A 164 -10.98 -7.28 -4.91
N LYS A 165 -11.72 -6.34 -5.49
CA LYS A 165 -13.17 -6.41 -5.65
C LYS A 165 -13.52 -6.56 -7.11
N THR A 166 -14.33 -7.56 -7.42
CA THR A 166 -14.74 -7.85 -8.81
C THR A 166 -16.25 -7.75 -8.99
N ALA A 167 -16.67 -7.70 -10.25
CA ALA A 167 -18.10 -7.72 -10.58
C ALA A 167 -18.76 -9.08 -10.30
N ASP A 168 -17.97 -10.17 -10.23
CA ASP A 168 -18.45 -11.51 -9.91
C ASP A 168 -17.34 -12.26 -9.15
N ASP A 169 -17.31 -12.07 -7.84
CA ASP A 169 -16.32 -12.69 -6.96
C ASP A 169 -16.38 -14.22 -7.00
N ALA A 170 -17.59 -14.80 -7.10
CA ALA A 170 -17.76 -16.26 -7.13
C ALA A 170 -17.16 -16.88 -8.40
N LYS A 171 -17.34 -16.23 -9.55
CA LYS A 171 -16.75 -16.65 -10.82
C LYS A 171 -15.24 -16.43 -10.82
N ALA A 172 -14.78 -15.30 -10.28
CA ALA A 172 -13.35 -14.99 -10.15
C ALA A 172 -12.60 -16.04 -9.32
N ILE A 173 -13.14 -16.44 -8.17
CA ILE A 173 -12.59 -17.51 -7.34
C ILE A 173 -12.45 -18.82 -8.15
N LYS A 174 -13.49 -19.21 -8.89
CA LYS A 174 -13.45 -20.45 -9.71
C LYS A 174 -12.39 -20.40 -10.79
N VAL A 175 -12.21 -19.23 -11.43
CA VAL A 175 -11.22 -19.02 -12.48
C VAL A 175 -9.80 -19.11 -11.90
N LEU A 176 -9.53 -18.39 -10.83
CA LEU A 176 -8.21 -18.34 -10.21
C LEU A 176 -7.78 -19.69 -9.57
N LYS A 177 -8.73 -20.46 -8.99
CA LYS A 177 -8.42 -21.76 -8.40
C LYS A 177 -8.16 -22.87 -9.44
N LYS A 178 -8.52 -22.65 -10.71
CA LYS A 178 -8.28 -23.61 -11.81
C LYS A 178 -6.96 -23.37 -12.54
N ALA A 179 -6.33 -22.21 -12.31
CA ALA A 179 -5.07 -21.83 -12.93
C ALA A 179 -3.88 -22.37 -12.15
#